data_af318392d29c29091b17d81a042ae879
#
_entry.id   af318392d29c29091b17d81a042ae879
#
_cell.length_a   1.000
_cell.length_b   1.000
_cell.length_c   1.000
_cell.angle_alpha   90.00
_cell.angle_beta   90.00
_cell.angle_gamma   90.00
#
_symmetry.space_group_name_H-M   'P 1'
#
loop_
_entity.id
_entity.type
_entity.pdbx_description
1 polymer ?
#
loop_
_entity_poly.entity_id
_entity_poly.type
_entity_poly.pdbx_seq_one_letter_code
_entity_poly.pdbx_strand_id
1 'polypeptide(L)'
;MSTIIKPEHYHALLDMHKTEQGIKLIKDFFQENLSTELRLRRVTAPLFVLQGLGINDDLNGVERPVTFPIKDLGDQKAEVVHSLAKWKRLTLAEYNVKPGYGVYTDMNAIRADEELDNLHSLYVDQWDWEAVVTREQRNVAFLKSIVERIYAAIRRTEYLVCETYENIKPFLPEQIHFIHSEDLLQMYPDLSPKEREDAICKKYGAVFIIGIGGKLSNGEKHDGRAPDYDDWSTVAENGKQGLNGDILIWYPVLERSFELSSMGIRVDKESLLRQLKIEGKEDREQLYFHRRLLADELPLSIGGGIGQSRLCMVLLHKAHIGEIQASIWPEDMRRECAKLGMPLI
;
A
#
# COMPACT_ATOMS: atom_id res chain seq x y z
N MET A 1 -18.76 18.74 -0.21
CA MET A 1 -19.66 17.67 -0.71
C MET A 1 -18.77 16.49 -1.01
N SER A 2 -19.02 15.34 -0.42
CA SER A 2 -18.23 14.13 -0.69
C SER A 2 -18.34 13.77 -2.19
N THR A 3 -17.20 13.53 -2.81
CA THR A 3 -17.10 13.15 -4.23
C THR A 3 -17.35 11.65 -4.36
N ILE A 4 -18.62 11.23 -4.34
CA ILE A 4 -18.97 9.83 -4.54
C ILE A 4 -19.07 9.56 -6.04
N ILE A 5 -18.32 8.57 -6.52
CA ILE A 5 -18.46 8.00 -7.85
C ILE A 5 -19.75 7.17 -7.87
N LYS A 6 -20.58 7.43 -8.87
CA LYS A 6 -21.90 6.79 -9.05
C LYS A 6 -21.83 5.88 -10.28
N PRO A 7 -21.48 4.59 -10.11
CA PRO A 7 -21.42 3.69 -11.27
C PRO A 7 -22.83 3.51 -11.84
N GLU A 8 -22.97 3.62 -13.16
CA GLU A 8 -24.24 3.39 -13.84
C GLU A 8 -24.68 1.94 -13.63
N HIS A 9 -25.96 1.77 -13.24
CA HIS A 9 -26.57 0.44 -13.04
C HIS A 9 -25.90 -0.46 -11.99
N TYR A 10 -25.13 0.11 -11.03
CA TYR A 10 -24.55 -0.68 -9.96
C TYR A 10 -25.61 -1.37 -9.10
N HIS A 11 -25.39 -2.64 -8.84
CA HIS A 11 -26.09 -3.41 -7.82
C HIS A 11 -25.09 -4.39 -7.19
N ALA A 12 -25.15 -4.54 -5.89
CA ALA A 12 -24.27 -5.47 -5.18
C ALA A 12 -24.57 -6.92 -5.63
N LEU A 13 -23.55 -7.61 -6.17
CA LEU A 13 -23.66 -9.00 -6.63
C LEU A 13 -23.91 -9.99 -5.48
N LEU A 14 -23.49 -9.64 -4.28
CA LEU A 14 -23.65 -10.41 -3.06
C LEU A 14 -24.37 -9.57 -2.01
N ASP A 15 -25.33 -10.20 -1.31
CA ASP A 15 -25.93 -9.63 -0.12
C ASP A 15 -24.90 -9.44 1.01
N MET A 16 -25.27 -8.79 2.10
CA MET A 16 -24.39 -8.51 3.23
C MET A 16 -23.77 -9.79 3.85
N HIS A 17 -24.60 -10.82 4.05
CA HIS A 17 -24.13 -12.07 4.66
C HIS A 17 -23.08 -12.80 3.78
N LYS A 18 -23.34 -12.90 2.47
CA LYS A 18 -22.38 -13.47 1.51
C LYS A 18 -21.15 -12.59 1.35
N THR A 19 -21.30 -11.27 1.48
CA THR A 19 -20.18 -10.32 1.45
C THR A 19 -19.22 -10.61 2.63
N GLU A 20 -19.74 -10.76 3.86
CA GLU A 20 -18.92 -11.11 5.03
C GLU A 20 -18.22 -12.48 4.88
N GLN A 21 -18.91 -13.46 4.30
CA GLN A 21 -18.31 -14.77 3.98
C GLN A 21 -17.19 -14.60 2.94
N GLY A 22 -17.40 -13.77 1.92
CA GLY A 22 -16.42 -13.48 0.89
C GLY A 22 -15.18 -12.75 1.44
N ILE A 23 -15.38 -11.79 2.33
CA ILE A 23 -14.28 -11.09 3.02
C ILE A 23 -13.41 -12.10 3.77
N LYS A 24 -14.03 -12.98 4.56
CA LYS A 24 -13.30 -14.05 5.28
C LYS A 24 -12.54 -14.96 4.32
N LEU A 25 -13.21 -15.45 3.26
CA LEU A 25 -12.60 -16.31 2.25
C LEU A 25 -11.36 -15.70 1.62
N ILE A 26 -11.48 -14.44 1.19
CA ILE A 26 -10.39 -13.70 0.55
C ILE A 26 -9.23 -13.51 1.54
N LYS A 27 -9.52 -13.03 2.76
CA LYS A 27 -8.49 -12.76 3.75
C LYS A 27 -7.72 -14.02 4.13
N ASP A 28 -8.38 -15.12 4.40
CA ASP A 28 -7.75 -16.39 4.78
C ASP A 28 -6.88 -16.93 3.63
N PHE A 29 -7.43 -17.01 2.44
CA PHE A 29 -6.73 -17.60 1.31
C PHE A 29 -5.56 -16.73 0.81
N PHE A 30 -5.76 -15.42 0.71
CA PHE A 30 -4.71 -14.52 0.22
C PHE A 30 -3.51 -14.47 1.15
N GLN A 31 -3.71 -14.36 2.47
CA GLN A 31 -2.60 -14.29 3.43
C GLN A 31 -1.75 -15.57 3.42
N GLU A 32 -2.35 -16.74 3.25
CA GLU A 32 -1.63 -18.01 3.14
C GLU A 32 -0.80 -18.06 1.85
N ASN A 33 -1.39 -17.66 0.71
CA ASN A 33 -0.69 -17.58 -0.55
C ASN A 33 0.48 -16.58 -0.50
N LEU A 34 0.23 -15.37 0.00
CA LEU A 34 1.26 -14.33 0.13
C LEU A 34 2.42 -14.80 1.01
N SER A 35 2.10 -15.35 2.19
CA SER A 35 3.12 -15.82 3.13
C SER A 35 3.94 -16.99 2.58
N THR A 36 3.33 -17.89 1.84
CA THR A 36 4.02 -19.01 1.18
C THR A 36 4.91 -18.51 0.04
N GLU A 37 4.37 -17.67 -0.84
CA GLU A 37 5.10 -17.12 -1.98
C GLU A 37 6.35 -16.35 -1.55
N LEU A 38 6.24 -15.50 -0.54
CA LEU A 38 7.32 -14.63 -0.10
C LEU A 38 8.11 -15.19 1.10
N ARG A 39 7.77 -16.40 1.59
CA ARG A 39 8.38 -17.04 2.78
C ARG A 39 8.30 -16.16 4.02
N LEU A 40 7.10 -15.66 4.30
CA LEU A 40 6.84 -14.76 5.41
C LEU A 40 6.32 -15.51 6.63
N ARG A 41 6.78 -15.09 7.82
CA ARG A 41 6.21 -15.53 9.10
C ARG A 41 5.28 -14.45 9.63
N ARG A 42 4.07 -14.86 10.07
CA ARG A 42 3.18 -13.91 10.74
C ARG A 42 3.74 -13.49 12.09
N VAL A 43 3.70 -12.19 12.37
CA VAL A 43 4.08 -11.59 13.66
C VAL A 43 2.97 -10.67 14.17
N THR A 44 2.89 -10.48 15.49
CA THR A 44 2.02 -9.48 16.08
C THR A 44 2.65 -8.09 15.94
N ALA A 45 1.85 -7.09 15.62
CA ALA A 45 2.30 -5.71 15.45
C ALA A 45 1.58 -4.75 16.41
N PRO A 46 2.19 -3.61 16.75
CA PRO A 46 1.54 -2.59 17.55
C PRO A 46 0.48 -1.84 16.74
N LEU A 47 -0.61 -1.45 17.39
CA LEU A 47 -1.56 -0.47 16.88
C LEU A 47 -1.03 0.96 17.03
N PHE A 48 -0.16 1.20 18.01
CA PHE A 48 0.41 2.51 18.33
C PHE A 48 1.85 2.36 18.80
N VAL A 49 2.61 3.42 18.63
CA VAL A 49 4.02 3.52 19.02
C VAL A 49 4.26 4.80 19.83
N LEU A 50 5.36 4.87 20.58
CA LEU A 50 5.74 6.11 21.26
C LEU A 50 6.10 7.18 20.22
N GLN A 51 5.60 8.40 20.44
CA GLN A 51 5.89 9.56 19.61
C GLN A 51 7.37 9.95 19.70
N GLY A 52 7.93 10.41 18.59
CA GLY A 52 9.30 10.93 18.53
C GLY A 52 10.39 9.89 18.31
N LEU A 53 10.05 8.62 18.08
CA LEU A 53 11.03 7.56 17.77
C LEU A 53 11.37 7.45 16.27
N GLY A 54 10.63 8.14 15.41
CA GLY A 54 10.78 7.99 13.96
C GLY A 54 10.35 6.62 13.43
N ILE A 55 9.52 5.89 14.19
CA ILE A 55 8.99 4.58 13.79
C ILE A 55 7.71 4.73 12.97
N ASN A 56 6.81 5.62 13.42
CA ASN A 56 5.60 5.90 12.66
C ASN A 56 5.92 6.61 11.34
N ASP A 57 5.02 6.49 10.39
CA ASP A 57 5.11 7.17 9.11
C ASP A 57 4.32 8.50 9.19
N ASP A 58 4.87 9.56 8.65
CA ASP A 58 4.19 10.83 8.48
C ASP A 58 3.58 10.99 7.07
N LEU A 59 3.47 9.89 6.33
CA LEU A 59 2.92 9.82 4.97
C LEU A 59 3.55 10.90 4.07
N ASN A 60 2.78 11.91 3.70
CA ASN A 60 3.29 13.07 2.94
C ASN A 60 3.90 14.17 3.83
N GLY A 61 3.86 13.99 5.16
CA GLY A 61 4.44 14.91 6.15
C GLY A 61 3.51 16.03 6.62
N VAL A 62 2.23 15.94 6.29
CA VAL A 62 1.18 16.91 6.68
C VAL A 62 0.06 16.27 7.47
N GLU A 63 -0.11 14.97 7.39
CA GLU A 63 -1.16 14.21 8.07
C GLU A 63 -0.90 14.15 9.58
N ARG A 64 -1.96 14.38 10.34
CA ARG A 64 -1.90 14.39 11.81
C ARG A 64 -2.14 13.00 12.37
N PRO A 65 -1.19 12.43 13.15
CA PRO A 65 -1.45 11.18 13.86
C PRO A 65 -2.46 11.36 14.98
N VAL A 66 -3.28 10.34 15.23
CA VAL A 66 -4.11 10.26 16.43
C VAL A 66 -3.20 9.98 17.62
N THR A 67 -3.13 10.91 18.59
CA THR A 67 -2.24 10.81 19.74
C THR A 67 -3.01 10.73 21.06
N PHE A 68 -2.41 10.06 22.04
CA PHE A 68 -2.95 10.00 23.41
C PHE A 68 -1.82 9.89 24.44
N PRO A 69 -2.00 10.43 25.66
CA PRO A 69 -1.02 10.30 26.74
C PRO A 69 -1.10 8.93 27.40
N ILE A 70 0.04 8.42 27.92
CA ILE A 70 0.12 7.19 28.69
C ILE A 70 0.43 7.52 30.14
N LYS A 71 -0.54 7.31 31.03
CA LYS A 71 -0.45 7.64 32.46
C LYS A 71 0.78 7.02 33.13
N ASP A 72 1.02 5.73 32.94
CA ASP A 72 2.12 5.00 33.60
C ASP A 72 3.51 5.35 33.03
N LEU A 73 3.57 6.14 31.96
CA LEU A 73 4.81 6.69 31.40
C LEU A 73 4.91 8.21 31.61
N GLY A 74 4.25 8.75 32.65
CA GLY A 74 4.30 10.19 32.97
C GLY A 74 3.72 11.07 31.89
N ASP A 75 2.60 10.65 31.30
CA ASP A 75 1.90 11.32 30.23
C ASP A 75 2.70 11.44 28.90
N GLN A 76 3.74 10.62 28.72
CA GLN A 76 4.39 10.48 27.43
C GLN A 76 3.37 10.10 26.37
N LYS A 77 3.45 10.71 25.18
CA LYS A 77 2.49 10.50 24.11
C LYS A 77 2.82 9.25 23.28
N ALA A 78 1.80 8.48 23.01
CA ALA A 78 1.78 7.50 21.94
C ALA A 78 0.96 8.02 20.75
N GLU A 79 1.19 7.44 19.59
CA GLU A 79 0.46 7.75 18.35
C GLU A 79 0.04 6.46 17.64
N VAL A 80 -1.20 6.43 17.14
CA VAL A 80 -1.70 5.35 16.30
C VAL A 80 -0.91 5.36 15.00
N VAL A 81 -0.49 4.20 14.54
CA VAL A 81 0.35 4.09 13.35
C VAL A 81 -0.40 4.52 12.09
N HIS A 82 0.31 5.16 11.16
CA HIS A 82 -0.13 5.36 9.78
C HIS A 82 0.39 4.26 8.87
N SER A 83 1.53 3.66 9.21
CA SER A 83 2.17 2.55 8.52
C SER A 83 3.14 1.84 9.46
N LEU A 84 3.46 0.59 9.17
CA LEU A 84 4.43 -0.20 9.92
C LEU A 84 5.74 -0.43 9.13
N ALA A 85 6.01 0.32 8.07
CA ALA A 85 7.17 0.12 7.20
C ALA A 85 8.49 0.08 7.99
N LYS A 86 8.71 1.07 8.86
CA LYS A 86 9.93 1.17 9.69
C LYS A 86 9.92 0.15 10.84
N TRP A 87 8.79 -0.07 11.48
CA TRP A 87 8.64 -1.07 12.54
C TRP A 87 8.98 -2.48 12.06
N LYS A 88 8.48 -2.89 10.90
CA LYS A 88 8.76 -4.22 10.33
C LYS A 88 10.26 -4.45 10.13
N ARG A 89 10.98 -3.44 9.66
CA ARG A 89 12.43 -3.54 9.47
C ARG A 89 13.18 -3.68 10.79
N LEU A 90 12.75 -3.00 11.86
CA LEU A 90 13.25 -3.24 13.22
C LEU A 90 12.99 -4.68 13.66
N THR A 91 11.78 -5.18 13.42
CA THR A 91 11.38 -6.56 13.75
C THR A 91 12.24 -7.61 13.02
N LEU A 92 12.60 -7.38 11.75
CA LEU A 92 13.52 -8.26 11.03
C LEU A 92 14.88 -8.38 11.74
N ALA A 93 15.41 -7.26 12.25
CA ALA A 93 16.66 -7.24 13.00
C ALA A 93 16.53 -7.97 14.35
N GLU A 94 15.48 -7.64 15.12
CA GLU A 94 15.24 -8.21 16.45
C GLU A 94 15.02 -9.73 16.41
N TYR A 95 14.36 -10.23 15.37
CA TYR A 95 14.10 -11.65 15.18
C TYR A 95 15.22 -12.36 14.41
N ASN A 96 16.29 -11.64 14.05
CA ASN A 96 17.43 -12.16 13.29
C ASN A 96 17.01 -12.95 12.03
N VAL A 97 16.08 -12.37 11.28
CA VAL A 97 15.52 -12.98 10.07
C VAL A 97 16.60 -13.06 9.00
N LYS A 98 16.71 -14.23 8.35
CA LYS A 98 17.76 -14.48 7.35
C LYS A 98 17.35 -13.99 5.95
N PRO A 99 18.29 -13.68 5.06
CA PRO A 99 18.01 -13.36 3.67
C PRO A 99 17.10 -14.39 2.99
N GLY A 100 16.13 -13.92 2.21
CA GLY A 100 15.14 -14.74 1.53
C GLY A 100 13.94 -15.14 2.38
N TYR A 101 13.87 -14.69 3.64
CA TYR A 101 12.73 -14.84 4.55
C TYR A 101 12.26 -13.48 5.04
N GLY A 102 11.04 -13.43 5.55
CA GLY A 102 10.45 -12.19 6.04
C GLY A 102 9.38 -12.39 7.09
N VAL A 103 8.70 -11.28 7.38
CA VAL A 103 7.56 -11.22 8.29
C VAL A 103 6.37 -10.55 7.60
N TYR A 104 5.16 -10.88 8.03
CA TYR A 104 3.96 -10.10 7.72
C TYR A 104 3.09 -9.96 8.96
N THR A 105 2.22 -8.96 8.93
CA THR A 105 1.27 -8.71 10.00
C THR A 105 -0.02 -8.11 9.45
N ASP A 106 -1.08 -8.22 10.24
CA ASP A 106 -2.31 -7.45 10.02
C ASP A 106 -2.10 -6.06 10.64
N MET A 107 -1.86 -5.06 9.80
CA MET A 107 -1.75 -3.67 10.22
C MET A 107 -3.15 -3.05 10.26
N ASN A 108 -3.41 -2.30 11.33
CA ASN A 108 -4.58 -1.43 11.46
C ASN A 108 -4.08 0.00 11.71
N ALA A 109 -4.56 0.95 10.94
CA ALA A 109 -4.15 2.35 11.02
C ALA A 109 -5.37 3.28 11.04
N ILE A 110 -5.18 4.49 11.58
CA ILE A 110 -6.18 5.55 11.53
C ILE A 110 -5.55 6.75 10.84
N ARG A 111 -6.18 7.21 9.76
CA ARG A 111 -5.81 8.41 9.00
C ARG A 111 -6.88 9.46 9.19
N ALA A 112 -6.71 10.30 10.21
CA ALA A 112 -7.73 11.26 10.64
C ALA A 112 -8.00 12.38 9.60
N ASP A 113 -7.04 12.68 8.74
CA ASP A 113 -7.11 13.73 7.72
C ASP A 113 -7.46 13.19 6.31
N GLU A 114 -7.86 11.90 6.21
CA GLU A 114 -8.21 11.29 4.93
C GLU A 114 -9.48 11.91 4.32
N GLU A 115 -9.45 12.22 3.04
CA GLU A 115 -10.65 12.62 2.28
C GLU A 115 -11.46 11.38 1.92
N LEU A 116 -12.68 11.30 2.49
CA LEU A 116 -13.53 10.13 2.34
C LEU A 116 -14.21 10.11 0.97
N ASP A 117 -14.04 9.00 0.26
CA ASP A 117 -14.68 8.73 -1.03
C ASP A 117 -14.99 7.22 -1.17
N ASN A 118 -15.21 6.75 -2.40
CA ASN A 118 -15.47 5.33 -2.66
C ASN A 118 -14.32 4.40 -2.24
N LEU A 119 -13.07 4.91 -2.19
CA LEU A 119 -11.84 4.12 -2.01
C LEU A 119 -11.13 4.40 -0.68
N HIS A 120 -11.42 5.55 -0.04
CA HIS A 120 -10.71 6.05 1.11
C HIS A 120 -11.58 6.07 2.36
N SER A 121 -11.04 5.56 3.46
CA SER A 121 -11.65 5.48 4.78
C SER A 121 -10.69 6.01 5.84
N LEU A 122 -11.21 6.46 6.96
CA LEU A 122 -10.41 6.80 8.15
C LEU A 122 -9.64 5.59 8.69
N TYR A 123 -10.20 4.41 8.54
CA TYR A 123 -9.59 3.14 8.96
C TYR A 123 -8.91 2.46 7.78
N VAL A 124 -7.65 2.07 7.95
CA VAL A 124 -6.85 1.37 6.93
C VAL A 124 -6.39 0.04 7.50
N ASP A 125 -6.63 -1.04 6.76
CA ASP A 125 -6.14 -2.38 7.07
C ASP A 125 -5.26 -2.91 5.92
N GLN A 126 -4.09 -3.47 6.28
CA GLN A 126 -3.14 -4.01 5.29
C GLN A 126 -2.56 -5.35 5.76
N TRP A 127 -2.28 -6.23 4.80
CA TRP A 127 -1.20 -7.20 5.00
C TRP A 127 0.10 -6.44 4.78
N ASP A 128 0.73 -6.11 5.87
CA ASP A 128 1.96 -5.34 5.87
C ASP A 128 3.14 -6.30 6.00
N TRP A 129 4.03 -6.36 5.01
CA TRP A 129 5.07 -7.36 4.91
C TRP A 129 6.45 -6.75 4.70
N GLU A 130 7.50 -7.48 5.10
CA GLU A 130 8.89 -7.08 4.95
C GLU A 130 9.77 -8.32 4.87
N ALA A 131 10.71 -8.38 3.92
CA ALA A 131 11.63 -9.51 3.74
C ALA A 131 13.08 -9.04 3.64
N VAL A 132 14.00 -9.82 4.23
CA VAL A 132 15.43 -9.55 4.16
C VAL A 132 15.96 -9.88 2.77
N VAL A 133 16.76 -8.97 2.20
CA VAL A 133 17.39 -9.13 0.88
C VAL A 133 18.91 -9.02 1.00
N THR A 134 19.61 -9.52 0.00
CA THR A 134 21.05 -9.30 -0.14
C THR A 134 21.33 -8.00 -0.91
N ARG A 135 22.58 -7.54 -0.91
CA ARG A 135 22.96 -6.34 -1.67
C ARG A 135 22.78 -6.52 -3.17
N GLU A 136 23.03 -7.71 -3.69
CA GLU A 136 22.88 -8.07 -5.11
C GLU A 136 21.40 -8.04 -5.56
N GLN A 137 20.48 -8.20 -4.62
CA GLN A 137 19.02 -8.15 -4.87
C GLN A 137 18.46 -6.73 -4.89
N ARG A 138 19.27 -5.70 -4.60
CA ARG A 138 18.85 -4.30 -4.66
C ARG A 138 18.83 -3.78 -6.10
N ASN A 139 17.91 -4.30 -6.92
CA ASN A 139 17.76 -3.92 -8.32
C ASN A 139 16.31 -4.06 -8.80
N VAL A 140 16.00 -3.46 -9.95
CA VAL A 140 14.64 -3.47 -10.53
C VAL A 140 14.22 -4.87 -10.97
N ALA A 141 15.13 -5.73 -11.40
CA ALA A 141 14.78 -7.09 -11.82
C ALA A 141 14.25 -7.92 -10.64
N PHE A 142 14.90 -7.81 -9.48
CA PHE A 142 14.42 -8.44 -8.24
C PHE A 142 13.09 -7.86 -7.79
N LEU A 143 12.93 -6.52 -7.79
CA LEU A 143 11.66 -5.87 -7.47
C LEU A 143 10.51 -6.42 -8.34
N LYS A 144 10.71 -6.50 -9.66
CA LYS A 144 9.71 -7.05 -10.60
C LYS A 144 9.35 -8.50 -10.27
N SER A 145 10.34 -9.34 -9.94
CA SER A 145 10.08 -10.74 -9.59
C SER A 145 9.20 -10.90 -8.34
N ILE A 146 9.34 -10.00 -7.35
CA ILE A 146 8.49 -9.98 -6.16
C ILE A 146 7.08 -9.51 -6.50
N VAL A 147 6.95 -8.48 -7.34
CA VAL A 147 5.65 -7.98 -7.82
C VAL A 147 4.89 -9.07 -8.56
N GLU A 148 5.54 -9.81 -9.46
CA GLU A 148 4.92 -10.93 -10.20
C GLU A 148 4.38 -12.01 -9.26
N ARG A 149 5.10 -12.34 -8.20
CA ARG A 149 4.68 -13.33 -7.18
C ARG A 149 3.48 -12.85 -6.39
N ILE A 150 3.46 -11.57 -5.97
CA ILE A 150 2.30 -10.96 -5.30
C ILE A 150 1.10 -10.96 -6.24
N TYR A 151 1.28 -10.54 -7.48
CA TYR A 151 0.22 -10.50 -8.47
C TYR A 151 -0.36 -11.90 -8.76
N ALA A 152 0.48 -12.91 -8.83
CA ALA A 152 0.04 -14.29 -8.96
C ALA A 152 -0.82 -14.75 -7.77
N ALA A 153 -0.49 -14.32 -6.53
CA ALA A 153 -1.33 -14.60 -5.35
C ALA A 153 -2.69 -13.89 -5.44
N ILE A 154 -2.72 -12.63 -5.92
CA ILE A 154 -3.97 -11.88 -6.16
C ILE A 154 -4.84 -12.62 -7.17
N ARG A 155 -4.30 -13.04 -8.31
CA ARG A 155 -5.04 -13.77 -9.36
C ARG A 155 -5.58 -15.12 -8.88
N ARG A 156 -4.80 -15.89 -8.10
CA ARG A 156 -5.29 -17.14 -7.51
C ARG A 156 -6.48 -16.90 -6.59
N THR A 157 -6.46 -15.77 -5.86
CA THR A 157 -7.56 -15.39 -4.98
C THR A 157 -8.79 -14.96 -5.80
N GLU A 158 -8.61 -14.21 -6.88
CA GLU A 158 -9.70 -13.89 -7.82
C GLU A 158 -10.36 -15.17 -8.36
N TYR A 159 -9.55 -16.13 -8.81
CA TYR A 159 -10.05 -17.40 -9.31
C TYR A 159 -10.90 -18.13 -8.27
N LEU A 160 -10.42 -18.24 -7.02
CA LEU A 160 -11.18 -18.86 -5.93
C LEU A 160 -12.52 -18.16 -5.68
N VAL A 161 -12.54 -16.83 -5.71
CA VAL A 161 -13.77 -16.05 -5.52
C VAL A 161 -14.76 -16.32 -6.64
N CYS A 162 -14.31 -16.37 -7.90
CA CYS A 162 -15.15 -16.64 -9.07
C CYS A 162 -15.71 -18.08 -9.07
N GLU A 163 -14.94 -19.06 -8.61
CA GLU A 163 -15.41 -20.45 -8.43
C GLU A 163 -16.43 -20.58 -7.29
N THR A 164 -16.31 -19.71 -6.26
CA THR A 164 -17.22 -19.74 -5.10
C THR A 164 -18.53 -19.00 -5.38
N TYR A 165 -18.48 -17.92 -6.15
CA TYR A 165 -19.61 -17.03 -6.42
C TYR A 165 -19.86 -16.88 -7.93
N GLU A 166 -20.78 -17.65 -8.47
CA GLU A 166 -21.07 -17.73 -9.92
C GLU A 166 -21.36 -16.37 -10.59
N ASN A 167 -21.87 -15.40 -9.83
CA ASN A 167 -22.20 -14.07 -10.33
C ASN A 167 -20.96 -13.15 -10.46
N ILE A 168 -19.83 -13.51 -9.85
CA ILE A 168 -18.59 -12.77 -9.95
C ILE A 168 -17.75 -13.34 -11.08
N LYS A 169 -17.26 -12.48 -11.98
CA LYS A 169 -16.46 -12.90 -13.14
C LYS A 169 -15.05 -12.34 -13.04
N PRO A 170 -14.01 -13.10 -13.44
CA PRO A 170 -12.64 -12.64 -13.41
C PRO A 170 -12.43 -11.52 -14.44
N PHE A 171 -11.60 -10.55 -14.10
CA PHE A 171 -11.25 -9.44 -15.01
C PHE A 171 -9.75 -9.10 -14.99
N LEU A 172 -8.99 -9.64 -14.05
CA LEU A 172 -7.56 -9.38 -13.96
C LEU A 172 -6.81 -10.08 -15.12
N PRO A 173 -5.91 -9.39 -15.84
CA PRO A 173 -5.12 -9.99 -16.91
C PRO A 173 -4.14 -11.04 -16.38
N GLU A 174 -3.65 -11.90 -17.28
CA GLU A 174 -2.69 -12.95 -16.88
C GLU A 174 -1.37 -12.41 -16.36
N GLN A 175 -0.93 -11.28 -16.87
CA GLN A 175 0.35 -10.69 -16.52
C GLN A 175 0.18 -9.22 -16.15
N ILE A 176 0.95 -8.79 -15.16
CA ILE A 176 1.06 -7.39 -14.80
C ILE A 176 2.05 -6.68 -15.74
N HIS A 177 1.68 -5.50 -16.21
CA HIS A 177 2.54 -4.66 -17.04
C HIS A 177 3.44 -3.77 -16.17
N PHE A 178 4.73 -3.65 -16.53
CA PHE A 178 5.69 -2.80 -15.83
C PHE A 178 5.98 -1.55 -16.65
N ILE A 179 5.85 -0.39 -16.02
CA ILE A 179 6.20 0.90 -16.61
C ILE A 179 6.89 1.78 -15.56
N HIS A 180 7.83 2.62 -15.98
CA HIS A 180 8.41 3.62 -15.10
C HIS A 180 7.58 4.90 -15.14
N SER A 181 7.47 5.62 -14.02
CA SER A 181 6.73 6.88 -13.91
C SER A 181 7.21 7.95 -14.92
N GLU A 182 8.51 7.97 -15.26
CA GLU A 182 9.07 8.83 -16.29
C GLU A 182 8.57 8.44 -17.69
N ASP A 183 8.52 7.15 -18.04
CA ASP A 183 7.98 6.70 -19.33
C ASP A 183 6.49 7.03 -19.44
N LEU A 184 5.78 6.89 -18.32
CA LEU A 184 4.36 7.21 -18.24
C LEU A 184 4.12 8.73 -18.46
N LEU A 185 4.99 9.59 -17.88
CA LEU A 185 4.99 11.03 -18.15
C LEU A 185 5.22 11.33 -19.64
N GLN A 186 6.24 10.69 -20.25
CA GLN A 186 6.55 10.90 -21.67
C GLN A 186 5.44 10.40 -22.59
N MET A 187 4.75 9.31 -22.21
CA MET A 187 3.64 8.75 -22.97
C MET A 187 2.39 9.65 -22.94
N TYR A 188 2.15 10.30 -21.81
CA TYR A 188 0.97 11.15 -21.59
C TYR A 188 1.37 12.49 -20.91
N PRO A 189 2.11 13.37 -21.61
CA PRO A 189 2.68 14.58 -20.99
C PRO A 189 1.63 15.57 -20.48
N ASP A 190 0.47 15.62 -21.15
CA ASP A 190 -0.60 16.57 -20.84
C ASP A 190 -1.59 16.09 -19.77
N LEU A 191 -1.50 14.82 -19.35
CA LEU A 191 -2.37 14.27 -18.34
C LEU A 191 -1.78 14.46 -16.93
N SER A 192 -2.65 14.64 -15.95
CA SER A 192 -2.28 14.59 -14.53
C SER A 192 -1.82 13.17 -14.13
N PRO A 193 -1.09 12.99 -13.00
CA PRO A 193 -0.66 11.67 -12.56
C PRO A 193 -1.81 10.65 -12.47
N LYS A 194 -2.96 11.02 -11.92
CA LYS A 194 -4.13 10.12 -11.82
C LYS A 194 -4.76 9.78 -13.17
N GLU A 195 -4.83 10.74 -14.09
CA GLU A 195 -5.29 10.46 -15.45
C GLU A 195 -4.32 9.56 -16.22
N ARG A 196 -3.00 9.66 -15.96
CA ARG A 196 -2.00 8.73 -16.49
C ARG A 196 -2.21 7.31 -15.98
N GLU A 197 -2.47 7.16 -14.68
CA GLU A 197 -2.81 5.88 -14.06
C GLU A 197 -4.07 5.28 -14.70
N ASP A 198 -5.13 6.07 -14.87
CA ASP A 198 -6.36 5.64 -15.52
C ASP A 198 -6.11 5.17 -16.95
N ALA A 199 -5.36 5.95 -17.74
CA ALA A 199 -5.06 5.65 -19.12
C ALA A 199 -4.26 4.34 -19.28
N ILE A 200 -3.22 4.16 -18.45
CA ILE A 200 -2.36 2.99 -18.53
C ILE A 200 -3.03 1.73 -17.99
N CYS A 201 -3.78 1.84 -16.88
CA CYS A 201 -4.54 0.74 -16.31
C CYS A 201 -5.67 0.30 -17.26
N LYS A 202 -6.38 1.24 -17.90
CA LYS A 202 -7.39 0.93 -18.90
C LYS A 202 -6.81 0.16 -20.08
N LYS A 203 -5.56 0.47 -20.48
CA LYS A 203 -4.88 -0.18 -21.59
C LYS A 203 -4.41 -1.60 -21.26
N TYR A 204 -3.87 -1.85 -20.07
CA TYR A 204 -3.21 -3.10 -19.72
C TYR A 204 -3.94 -3.94 -18.67
N GLY A 205 -4.95 -3.40 -18.01
CA GLY A 205 -5.73 -4.08 -16.96
C GLY A 205 -5.04 -4.13 -15.58
N ALA A 206 -3.73 -4.39 -15.53
CA ALA A 206 -2.93 -4.38 -14.31
C ALA A 206 -1.53 -3.84 -14.61
N VAL A 207 -1.03 -2.94 -13.77
CA VAL A 207 0.22 -2.22 -13.99
C VAL A 207 1.00 -2.10 -12.68
N PHE A 208 2.33 -2.22 -12.76
CA PHE A 208 3.23 -1.78 -11.71
C PHE A 208 3.99 -0.53 -12.18
N ILE A 209 3.74 0.61 -11.52
CA ILE A 209 4.40 1.87 -11.85
C ILE A 209 5.64 2.01 -10.97
N ILE A 210 6.83 1.98 -11.59
CA ILE A 210 8.13 2.04 -10.90
C ILE A 210 8.56 3.51 -10.73
N GLY A 211 9.24 3.83 -9.60
CA GLY A 211 9.87 5.13 -9.39
C GLY A 211 8.91 6.19 -8.87
N ILE A 212 8.23 5.88 -7.76
CA ILE A 212 7.31 6.79 -7.07
C ILE A 212 8.05 7.54 -5.96
N GLY A 213 7.89 8.87 -5.88
CA GLY A 213 8.45 9.73 -4.82
C GLY A 213 9.51 10.73 -5.30
N GLY A 214 10.29 10.39 -6.32
CA GLY A 214 11.26 11.30 -6.93
C GLY A 214 10.62 12.28 -7.91
N LYS A 215 11.32 13.40 -8.19
CA LYS A 215 10.90 14.34 -9.22
C LYS A 215 11.20 13.78 -10.61
N LEU A 216 10.23 13.91 -11.50
CA LEU A 216 10.33 13.56 -12.91
C LEU A 216 10.99 14.69 -13.73
N SER A 217 11.20 14.46 -15.01
CA SER A 217 11.85 15.43 -15.93
C SER A 217 11.10 16.77 -16.04
N ASN A 218 9.80 16.80 -15.76
CA ASN A 218 9.00 18.02 -15.69
C ASN A 218 9.12 18.79 -14.36
N GLY A 219 9.89 18.26 -13.37
CA GLY A 219 10.09 18.85 -12.05
C GLY A 219 9.03 18.49 -11.00
N GLU A 220 7.99 17.76 -11.37
CA GLU A 220 6.92 17.30 -10.49
C GLU A 220 7.14 15.83 -10.08
N LYS A 221 6.52 15.41 -8.98
CA LYS A 221 6.45 14.00 -8.60
C LYS A 221 5.25 13.34 -9.29
N HIS A 222 5.34 12.03 -9.56
CA HIS A 222 4.14 11.26 -9.95
C HIS A 222 3.18 11.14 -8.77
N ASP A 223 3.69 10.73 -7.61
CA ASP A 223 2.97 10.70 -6.34
C ASP A 223 3.96 10.91 -5.18
N GLY A 224 3.44 11.15 -3.96
CA GLY A 224 4.21 11.32 -2.74
C GLY A 224 4.81 10.01 -2.23
N ARG A 225 5.97 10.13 -1.57
CA ARG A 225 6.58 9.03 -0.81
C ARG A 225 7.49 9.58 0.27
N ALA A 226 7.37 9.11 1.50
CA ALA A 226 8.27 9.52 2.58
C ALA A 226 9.73 9.16 2.25
N PRO A 227 10.71 9.93 2.78
CA PRO A 227 12.11 9.74 2.41
C PRO A 227 12.81 8.60 3.13
N ASP A 228 12.18 7.93 4.10
CA ASP A 228 12.87 7.12 5.08
C ASP A 228 12.49 5.64 5.12
N TYR A 229 11.78 5.15 4.09
CA TYR A 229 11.56 3.71 3.95
C TYR A 229 11.77 3.18 2.52
N ASP A 230 11.04 3.62 1.49
CA ASP A 230 11.27 3.18 0.10
C ASP A 230 12.44 3.93 -0.56
N ASP A 231 13.27 3.19 -1.31
CA ASP A 231 14.35 3.78 -2.11
C ASP A 231 13.81 4.26 -3.47
N TRP A 232 13.44 5.53 -3.53
CA TRP A 232 12.98 6.17 -4.75
C TRP A 232 14.06 7.00 -5.46
N SER A 233 15.29 7.03 -4.95
CA SER A 233 16.35 7.91 -5.44
C SER A 233 17.55 7.18 -6.06
N THR A 234 17.68 5.87 -5.84
CA THR A 234 18.77 5.11 -6.46
C THR A 234 18.54 4.96 -7.95
N VAL A 235 19.57 5.28 -8.74
CA VAL A 235 19.55 5.11 -10.20
C VAL A 235 19.74 3.63 -10.53
N ALA A 236 18.77 3.06 -11.26
CA ALA A 236 18.82 1.70 -11.73
C ALA A 236 19.67 1.56 -13.02
N GLU A 237 19.92 0.33 -13.44
CA GLU A 237 20.73 0.00 -14.64
C GLU A 237 20.22 0.66 -15.94
N ASN A 238 18.91 0.93 -16.00
CA ASN A 238 18.27 1.61 -17.13
C ASN A 238 18.41 3.15 -17.08
N GLY A 239 19.16 3.70 -16.13
CA GLY A 239 19.37 5.13 -15.96
C GLY A 239 18.22 5.88 -15.29
N LYS A 240 17.15 5.21 -14.85
CA LYS A 240 15.99 5.80 -14.16
C LYS A 240 16.08 5.61 -12.66
N GLN A 241 15.47 6.54 -11.91
CA GLN A 241 15.50 6.53 -10.45
C GLN A 241 14.36 5.71 -9.86
N GLY A 242 14.63 4.99 -8.77
CA GLY A 242 13.64 4.33 -7.93
C GLY A 242 13.66 2.82 -8.02
N LEU A 243 13.61 2.20 -6.84
CA LEU A 243 13.53 0.77 -6.61
C LEU A 243 12.20 0.42 -5.89
N ASN A 244 11.17 1.19 -6.14
CA ASN A 244 9.85 1.09 -5.53
C ASN A 244 8.75 1.31 -6.56
N GLY A 245 7.51 1.15 -6.17
CA GLY A 245 6.36 1.42 -7.03
C GLY A 245 5.05 0.90 -6.45
N ASP A 246 4.00 1.02 -7.25
CA ASP A 246 2.65 0.67 -6.84
C ASP A 246 2.00 -0.31 -7.82
N ILE A 247 1.26 -1.30 -7.28
CA ILE A 247 0.41 -2.19 -8.05
C ILE A 247 -0.95 -1.52 -8.23
N LEU A 248 -1.30 -1.21 -9.45
CA LEU A 248 -2.59 -0.66 -9.84
C LEU A 248 -3.29 -1.61 -10.80
N ILE A 249 -4.62 -1.61 -10.74
CA ILE A 249 -5.47 -2.33 -11.67
C ILE A 249 -6.49 -1.37 -12.30
N TRP A 250 -7.00 -1.71 -13.48
CA TRP A 250 -8.23 -1.11 -13.98
C TRP A 250 -9.41 -1.73 -13.25
N TYR A 251 -10.18 -0.92 -12.52
CA TYR A 251 -11.34 -1.41 -11.80
C TYR A 251 -12.63 -1.15 -12.57
N PRO A 252 -13.23 -2.18 -13.20
CA PRO A 252 -14.38 -1.99 -14.10
C PRO A 252 -15.61 -1.41 -13.42
N VAL A 253 -15.81 -1.66 -12.12
CA VAL A 253 -17.00 -1.17 -11.38
C VAL A 253 -16.99 0.36 -11.25
N LEU A 254 -15.81 0.97 -11.08
CA LEU A 254 -15.67 2.42 -10.93
C LEU A 254 -15.08 3.08 -12.19
N GLU A 255 -14.73 2.30 -13.22
CA GLU A 255 -14.11 2.74 -14.48
C GLU A 255 -12.88 3.64 -14.27
N ARG A 256 -11.99 3.23 -13.33
CA ARG A 256 -10.76 3.97 -13.01
C ARG A 256 -9.62 3.04 -12.57
N SER A 257 -8.43 3.60 -12.46
CA SER A 257 -7.31 2.95 -11.79
C SER A 257 -7.59 2.76 -10.28
N PHE A 258 -7.08 1.66 -9.75
CA PHE A 258 -7.26 1.30 -8.34
C PHE A 258 -5.94 0.74 -7.79
N GLU A 259 -5.36 1.42 -6.83
CA GLU A 259 -4.14 1.00 -6.15
C GLU A 259 -4.44 -0.10 -5.13
N LEU A 260 -3.78 -1.25 -5.29
CA LEU A 260 -3.88 -2.39 -4.37
C LEU A 260 -2.72 -2.47 -3.39
N SER A 261 -1.54 -2.05 -3.80
CA SER A 261 -0.32 -2.21 -3.00
C SER A 261 0.71 -1.15 -3.35
N SER A 262 1.37 -0.67 -2.32
CA SER A 262 2.54 0.18 -2.39
C SER A 262 3.73 -0.57 -1.79
N MET A 263 4.86 -0.64 -2.50
CA MET A 263 6.00 -1.46 -2.09
C MET A 263 7.33 -0.98 -2.67
N GLY A 264 8.43 -1.39 -2.05
CA GLY A 264 9.75 -1.08 -2.58
C GLY A 264 10.89 -1.80 -1.87
N ILE A 265 12.03 -1.83 -2.54
CA ILE A 265 13.31 -2.07 -1.89
C ILE A 265 13.56 -0.88 -0.97
N ARG A 266 13.90 -1.17 0.28
CA ARG A 266 14.03 -0.13 1.29
C ARG A 266 15.35 0.61 1.15
N VAL A 267 15.37 1.85 1.63
CA VAL A 267 16.60 2.65 1.67
C VAL A 267 17.73 1.90 2.38
N ASP A 268 18.92 2.00 1.86
CA ASP A 268 20.16 1.77 2.61
C ASP A 268 20.66 3.10 3.21
N LYS A 269 21.79 3.06 3.86
CA LYS A 269 22.40 4.23 4.49
C LYS A 269 22.59 5.42 3.51
N GLU A 270 23.07 5.12 2.32
CA GLU A 270 23.38 6.12 1.30
C GLU A 270 22.12 6.75 0.71
N SER A 271 21.15 5.93 0.36
CA SER A 271 19.86 6.43 -0.19
C SER A 271 19.03 7.12 0.89
N LEU A 272 19.07 6.66 2.16
CA LEU A 272 18.43 7.38 3.27
C LEU A 272 18.95 8.81 3.40
N LEU A 273 20.27 9.00 3.53
CA LEU A 273 20.87 10.32 3.68
C LEU A 273 20.58 11.22 2.47
N ARG A 274 20.65 10.66 1.26
CA ARG A 274 20.31 11.37 0.04
C ARG A 274 18.85 11.84 0.02
N GLN A 275 17.91 10.96 0.38
CA GLN A 275 16.47 11.27 0.38
C GLN A 275 16.10 12.26 1.49
N LEU A 276 16.65 12.12 2.70
CA LEU A 276 16.45 13.09 3.78
C LEU A 276 16.91 14.49 3.35
N LYS A 277 18.06 14.59 2.71
CA LYS A 277 18.59 15.86 2.19
C LYS A 277 17.71 16.45 1.08
N ILE A 278 17.20 15.62 0.16
CA ILE A 278 16.28 16.07 -0.92
C ILE A 278 15.01 16.68 -0.33
N GLU A 279 14.48 16.09 0.75
CA GLU A 279 13.25 16.52 1.41
C GLU A 279 13.49 17.55 2.55
N GLY A 280 14.76 17.94 2.84
CA GLY A 280 15.07 18.88 3.91
C GLY A 280 14.72 18.35 5.31
N LYS A 281 14.90 17.06 5.52
CA LYS A 281 14.52 16.35 6.77
C LYS A 281 15.72 15.67 7.44
N GLU A 282 16.92 16.27 7.34
CA GLU A 282 18.18 15.75 7.91
C GLU A 282 18.13 15.61 9.44
N ASP A 283 17.29 16.41 10.11
CA ASP A 283 17.06 16.30 11.55
C ASP A 283 16.57 14.91 11.99
N ARG A 284 15.93 14.14 11.08
CA ARG A 284 15.50 12.76 11.36
C ARG A 284 16.65 11.78 11.60
N GLU A 285 17.86 12.08 11.17
CA GLU A 285 19.03 11.22 11.42
C GLU A 285 19.22 10.92 12.92
N GLN A 286 18.75 11.81 13.80
CA GLN A 286 18.82 11.66 15.25
C GLN A 286 17.73 10.75 15.85
N LEU A 287 16.70 10.38 15.09
CA LEU A 287 15.61 9.55 15.58
C LEU A 287 16.05 8.09 15.72
N TYR A 288 15.39 7.34 16.59
CA TYR A 288 15.79 5.98 16.97
C TYR A 288 15.93 5.03 15.76
N PHE A 289 14.92 4.98 14.86
CA PHE A 289 14.97 4.13 13.68
C PHE A 289 16.15 4.49 12.75
N HIS A 290 16.32 5.80 12.47
CA HIS A 290 17.33 6.30 11.54
C HIS A 290 18.75 6.04 12.06
N ARG A 291 19.02 6.28 13.34
CA ARG A 291 20.32 5.96 13.96
C ARG A 291 20.68 4.49 13.83
N ARG A 292 19.73 3.58 14.06
CA ARG A 292 19.97 2.14 13.92
C ARG A 292 20.29 1.75 12.48
N LEU A 293 19.59 2.35 11.51
CA LEU A 293 19.87 2.12 10.09
C LEU A 293 21.26 2.66 9.71
N LEU A 294 21.61 3.86 10.14
CA LEU A 294 22.92 4.48 9.90
C LEU A 294 24.08 3.75 10.57
N ALA A 295 23.81 3.05 11.67
CA ALA A 295 24.78 2.20 12.39
C ALA A 295 24.92 0.77 11.78
N ASP A 296 24.26 0.50 10.65
CA ASP A 296 24.22 -0.83 9.99
C ASP A 296 23.62 -1.95 10.89
N GLU A 297 22.76 -1.59 11.86
CA GLU A 297 22.10 -2.55 12.75
C GLU A 297 20.83 -3.17 12.12
N LEU A 298 20.35 -2.63 11.01
CA LEU A 298 19.13 -3.09 10.33
C LEU A 298 19.48 -3.79 9.02
N PRO A 299 18.86 -4.94 8.70
CA PRO A 299 19.13 -5.64 7.44
C PRO A 299 18.66 -4.82 6.23
N LEU A 300 19.24 -5.09 5.06
CA LEU A 300 18.66 -4.67 3.79
C LEU A 300 17.35 -5.41 3.58
N SER A 301 16.32 -4.72 3.09
CA SER A 301 14.99 -5.32 2.97
C SER A 301 14.21 -4.79 1.77
N ILE A 302 13.18 -5.54 1.42
CA ILE A 302 12.08 -5.17 0.54
C ILE A 302 10.78 -5.34 1.30
N GLY A 303 9.83 -4.47 1.10
CA GLY A 303 8.55 -4.62 1.79
C GLY A 303 7.45 -3.75 1.18
N GLY A 304 6.25 -3.91 1.70
CA GLY A 304 5.08 -3.19 1.23
C GLY A 304 3.86 -3.45 2.09
N GLY A 305 2.77 -2.77 1.74
CA GLY A 305 1.45 -2.99 2.29
C GLY A 305 0.46 -3.32 1.17
N ILE A 306 -0.36 -4.33 1.39
CA ILE A 306 -1.46 -4.70 0.49
C ILE A 306 -2.76 -4.44 1.22
N GLY A 307 -3.60 -3.55 0.70
CA GLY A 307 -4.86 -3.17 1.33
C GLY A 307 -5.82 -4.36 1.43
N GLN A 308 -6.16 -4.78 2.66
CA GLN A 308 -7.06 -5.92 2.89
C GLN A 308 -8.47 -5.60 2.39
N SER A 309 -9.05 -4.51 2.89
CA SER A 309 -10.38 -4.07 2.48
C SER A 309 -10.43 -3.68 1.01
N ARG A 310 -9.36 -3.08 0.48
CA ARG A 310 -9.22 -2.76 -0.95
C ARG A 310 -9.25 -4.00 -1.83
N LEU A 311 -8.50 -5.05 -1.48
CA LEU A 311 -8.51 -6.31 -2.22
C LEU A 311 -9.90 -6.99 -2.15
N CYS A 312 -10.53 -7.00 -0.97
CA CYS A 312 -11.88 -7.52 -0.83
C CYS A 312 -12.90 -6.73 -1.69
N MET A 313 -12.82 -5.40 -1.70
CA MET A 313 -13.67 -4.54 -2.51
C MET A 313 -13.57 -4.89 -4.00
N VAL A 314 -12.36 -5.02 -4.49
CA VAL A 314 -12.07 -5.35 -5.89
C VAL A 314 -12.59 -6.74 -6.26
N LEU A 315 -12.24 -7.77 -5.48
CA LEU A 315 -12.58 -9.16 -5.80
C LEU A 315 -14.06 -9.50 -5.59
N LEU A 316 -14.76 -8.73 -4.74
CA LEU A 316 -16.22 -8.86 -4.55
C LEU A 316 -17.03 -7.85 -5.40
N HIS A 317 -16.37 -7.12 -6.30
CA HIS A 317 -16.98 -6.15 -7.22
C HIS A 317 -17.84 -5.10 -6.51
N LYS A 318 -17.34 -4.54 -5.41
CA LYS A 318 -18.04 -3.53 -4.62
C LYS A 318 -17.72 -2.11 -5.10
N ALA A 319 -18.68 -1.22 -5.07
CA ALA A 319 -18.53 0.17 -5.54
C ALA A 319 -18.01 1.13 -4.46
N HIS A 320 -18.08 0.75 -3.18
CA HIS A 320 -17.62 1.58 -2.07
C HIS A 320 -16.91 0.74 -1.00
N ILE A 321 -15.78 1.24 -0.48
CA ILE A 321 -15.01 0.55 0.56
C ILE A 321 -15.83 0.28 1.83
N GLY A 322 -16.82 1.10 2.13
CA GLY A 322 -17.75 0.93 3.23
C GLY A 322 -18.73 -0.24 3.07
N GLU A 323 -18.79 -0.88 1.91
CA GLU A 323 -19.50 -2.16 1.75
C GLU A 323 -18.69 -3.36 2.27
N ILE A 324 -17.41 -3.14 2.55
CA ILE A 324 -16.44 -4.14 3.02
C ILE A 324 -15.98 -3.86 4.44
N GLN A 325 -15.93 -2.61 4.85
CA GLN A 325 -15.23 -2.15 6.03
C GLN A 325 -16.14 -1.29 6.90
N ALA A 326 -16.33 -1.68 8.15
CA ALA A 326 -16.99 -0.86 9.14
C ALA A 326 -16.12 0.36 9.48
N SER A 327 -16.67 1.56 9.33
CA SER A 327 -16.00 2.82 9.60
C SER A 327 -17.01 3.91 9.94
N ILE A 328 -16.53 5.15 10.12
CA ILE A 328 -17.38 6.32 10.33
C ILE A 328 -17.52 7.03 9.00
N TRP A 329 -18.76 7.21 8.56
CA TRP A 329 -19.11 7.87 7.30
C TRP A 329 -19.98 9.08 7.55
N PRO A 330 -19.81 10.20 6.81
CA PRO A 330 -20.72 11.33 6.85
C PRO A 330 -22.16 10.90 6.53
N GLU A 331 -23.13 11.49 7.20
CA GLU A 331 -24.54 11.09 7.07
C GLU A 331 -25.12 11.34 5.66
N ASP A 332 -24.64 12.37 4.98
CA ASP A 332 -24.98 12.64 3.58
C ASP A 332 -24.42 11.56 2.64
N MET A 333 -23.18 11.10 2.88
CA MET A 333 -22.56 9.98 2.15
C MET A 333 -23.35 8.68 2.37
N ARG A 334 -23.69 8.34 3.61
CA ARG A 334 -24.51 7.15 3.92
C ARG A 334 -25.85 7.17 3.16
N ARG A 335 -26.55 8.31 3.18
CA ARG A 335 -27.84 8.47 2.48
C ARG A 335 -27.69 8.34 0.96
N GLU A 336 -26.63 8.90 0.41
CA GLU A 336 -26.37 8.82 -1.04
C GLU A 336 -26.02 7.39 -1.46
N CYS A 337 -25.11 6.74 -0.75
CA CYS A 337 -24.73 5.35 -1.00
C CYS A 337 -25.96 4.40 -0.91
N ALA A 338 -26.82 4.59 0.08
CA ALA A 338 -28.04 3.79 0.21
C ALA A 338 -28.97 3.92 -1.00
N LYS A 339 -29.12 5.15 -1.57
CA LYS A 339 -29.93 5.38 -2.79
C LYS A 339 -29.32 4.71 -4.03
N LEU A 340 -27.99 4.56 -4.05
CA LEU A 340 -27.23 3.96 -5.15
C LEU A 340 -27.06 2.44 -5.03
N GLY A 341 -27.68 1.82 -4.02
CA GLY A 341 -27.56 0.38 -3.80
C GLY A 341 -26.21 -0.08 -3.22
N MET A 342 -25.47 0.84 -2.55
CA MET A 342 -24.23 0.59 -1.85
C MET A 342 -24.48 0.56 -0.32
N PRO A 343 -24.80 -0.57 0.29
CA PRO A 343 -25.06 -0.63 1.73
C PRO A 343 -23.73 -0.51 2.49
N LEU A 344 -23.52 0.59 3.22
CA LEU A 344 -22.34 0.78 4.07
C LEU A 344 -22.53 0.08 5.42
N ILE A 345 -21.56 -0.74 5.83
CA ILE A 345 -21.52 -1.45 7.12
C ILE A 345 -20.84 -0.64 8.22
#